data_b13f1d8ed8ffa7fc86c8bdbcd5dd13c3
#
_entry.id   b13f1d8ed8ffa7fc86c8bdbcd5dd13c3
#
_cell.length_a   1.000
_cell.length_b   1.000
_cell.length_c   1.000
_cell.angle_alpha   90.00
_cell.angle_beta   90.00
_cell.angle_gamma   90.00
#
_symmetry.space_group_name_H-M   'P 1'
#
loop_
_entity.id
_entity.type
_entity.pdbx_description
1 polymer ?
#
loop_
_entity_poly.entity_id
_entity_poly.type
_entity_poly.pdbx_seq_one_letter_code
_entity_poly.pdbx_strand_id
1 'polypeptide(L)'
;TLHFLVSHPTPPTFDGPEDRNGARNADEIRLWREYVSPGDKPWLCDDAGHCGGLAEDARFVIAGDLNNDPVDGAGHHDAILELLEHPRVLRTATPRSAGGEAKAREYAVAGIEKRGAPAHVTGDFGAKVGALRLDYVLPSVGFALAGSGVHWPAPGDPDAVFADGSDHHLVWVDLR
;
A
#
# COMPACT_ATOMS: atom_id res chain seq x y z
N THR A 1 22.79 7.36 2.41
CA THR A 1 21.53 8.09 2.11
C THR A 1 20.39 7.10 2.08
N LEU A 2 19.25 7.46 2.67
CA LEU A 2 17.98 6.76 2.54
C LEU A 2 17.05 7.63 1.67
N HIS A 3 16.48 7.04 0.63
CA HIS A 3 15.46 7.69 -0.20
C HIS A 3 14.08 7.33 0.33
N PHE A 4 13.30 8.32 0.75
CA PHE A 4 11.93 8.13 1.20
C PHE A 4 10.98 8.58 0.08
N LEU A 5 10.32 7.61 -0.56
CA LEU A 5 9.51 7.78 -1.76
C LEU A 5 8.05 7.72 -1.35
N VAL A 6 7.34 8.84 -1.49
CA VAL A 6 5.95 8.94 -1.04
C VAL A 6 5.02 9.29 -2.18
N SER A 7 3.85 8.67 -2.21
CA SER A 7 2.80 9.00 -3.17
C SER A 7 1.41 8.64 -2.62
N HIS A 8 0.43 9.20 -3.27
CA HIS A 8 -0.98 8.93 -3.06
C HIS A 8 -1.64 8.81 -4.44
N PRO A 9 -1.53 7.64 -5.09
CA PRO A 9 -2.13 7.37 -6.38
C PRO A 9 -3.64 7.59 -6.41
N THR A 10 -4.17 7.87 -7.60
CA THR A 10 -5.60 8.07 -7.83
C THR A 10 -6.42 6.89 -7.31
N PRO A 11 -7.47 7.10 -6.50
CA PRO A 11 -8.38 6.02 -6.10
C PRO A 11 -9.05 5.40 -7.34
N PRO A 12 -8.99 4.07 -7.54
CA PRO A 12 -9.58 3.38 -8.68
C PRO A 12 -11.09 3.14 -8.50
N THR A 13 -11.80 4.09 -7.92
CA THR A 13 -13.22 4.00 -7.58
C THR A 13 -13.96 5.21 -8.14
N PHE A 14 -15.30 5.15 -8.17
CA PHE A 14 -16.15 6.17 -8.78
C PHE A 14 -15.80 6.44 -10.25
N ASP A 15 -15.50 5.37 -10.99
CA ASP A 15 -15.03 5.40 -12.35
C ASP A 15 -16.16 5.08 -13.34
N GLY A 16 -15.98 5.48 -14.61
CA GLY A 16 -16.85 5.13 -15.69
C GLY A 16 -16.42 3.84 -16.40
N PRO A 17 -17.14 3.44 -17.45
CA PRO A 17 -16.80 2.23 -18.21
C PRO A 17 -15.46 2.33 -18.95
N GLU A 18 -14.89 3.53 -19.05
CA GLU A 18 -13.56 3.78 -19.62
C GLU A 18 -12.41 3.44 -18.67
N ASP A 19 -12.71 3.14 -17.41
CA ASP A 19 -11.74 2.74 -16.37
C ASP A 19 -10.54 3.70 -16.24
N ARG A 20 -10.81 4.99 -16.30
CA ARG A 20 -9.78 6.04 -16.26
C ARG A 20 -9.01 6.06 -14.95
N ASN A 21 -9.71 5.97 -13.84
CA ASN A 21 -9.10 6.04 -12.51
C ASN A 21 -8.32 4.75 -12.20
N GLY A 22 -8.84 3.59 -12.60
CA GLY A 22 -8.14 2.31 -12.48
C GLY A 22 -6.85 2.27 -13.28
N ALA A 23 -6.89 2.68 -14.54
CA ALA A 23 -5.72 2.76 -15.41
C ALA A 23 -4.68 3.77 -14.85
N ARG A 24 -5.15 4.94 -14.36
CA ARG A 24 -4.28 5.96 -13.77
C ARG A 24 -3.61 5.47 -12.50
N ASN A 25 -4.36 4.85 -11.59
CA ASN A 25 -3.80 4.25 -10.38
C ASN A 25 -2.68 3.25 -10.73
N ALA A 26 -2.94 2.36 -11.68
CA ALA A 26 -1.97 1.37 -12.12
C ALA A 26 -0.70 2.02 -12.69
N ASP A 27 -0.81 3.07 -13.50
CA ASP A 27 0.33 3.80 -14.05
C ASP A 27 1.13 4.55 -12.97
N GLU A 28 0.44 5.16 -11.99
CA GLU A 28 1.08 5.86 -10.87
C GLU A 28 1.83 4.90 -9.94
N ILE A 29 1.33 3.67 -9.74
CA ILE A 29 2.05 2.60 -9.01
C ILE A 29 3.23 2.08 -9.85
N ARG A 30 3.02 1.89 -11.17
CA ARG A 30 4.09 1.47 -12.08
C ARG A 30 5.27 2.44 -12.07
N LEU A 31 5.05 3.74 -11.87
CA LEU A 31 6.13 4.71 -11.75
C LEU A 31 7.16 4.28 -10.69
N TRP A 32 6.71 3.85 -9.53
CA TRP A 32 7.64 3.39 -8.47
C TRP A 32 8.38 2.13 -8.86
N ARG A 33 7.68 1.15 -9.44
CA ARG A 33 8.34 -0.06 -9.96
C ARG A 33 9.44 0.29 -10.96
N GLU A 34 9.15 1.17 -11.90
CA GLU A 34 10.12 1.61 -12.89
C GLU A 34 11.26 2.44 -12.28
N TYR A 35 10.93 3.34 -11.35
CA TYR A 35 11.93 4.20 -10.71
C TYR A 35 12.95 3.42 -9.88
N VAL A 36 12.53 2.38 -9.19
CA VAL A 36 13.44 1.53 -8.40
C VAL A 36 14.07 0.39 -9.20
N SER A 37 13.62 0.11 -10.42
CA SER A 37 14.24 -0.88 -11.30
C SER A 37 15.58 -0.38 -11.84
N PRO A 38 16.61 -1.24 -11.94
CA PRO A 38 17.87 -0.85 -12.57
C PRO A 38 17.71 -0.64 -14.08
N GLY A 39 18.69 0.02 -14.69
CA GLY A 39 18.78 0.22 -16.13
C GLY A 39 18.52 1.66 -16.58
N ASP A 40 18.81 1.89 -17.87
CA ASP A 40 18.65 3.18 -18.51
C ASP A 40 17.16 3.48 -18.77
N LYS A 41 16.71 4.70 -18.38
CA LYS A 41 15.33 5.16 -18.53
C LYS A 41 15.30 6.62 -19.03
N PRO A 42 15.59 6.82 -20.31
CA PRO A 42 15.66 8.17 -20.88
C PRO A 42 14.32 8.92 -20.89
N TRP A 43 13.23 8.21 -20.64
CA TRP A 43 11.86 8.75 -20.56
C TRP A 43 11.46 9.20 -19.14
N LEU A 44 12.22 8.81 -18.12
CA LEU A 44 11.96 9.13 -16.72
C LEU A 44 12.94 10.20 -16.27
N CYS A 45 12.54 11.46 -16.41
CA CYS A 45 13.40 12.61 -16.14
C CYS A 45 12.79 13.51 -15.06
N ASP A 46 13.67 14.13 -14.25
CA ASP A 46 13.29 15.19 -13.33
C ASP A 46 13.20 16.56 -14.01
N ASP A 47 12.75 17.57 -13.28
CA ASP A 47 12.59 18.94 -13.80
C ASP A 47 13.93 19.61 -14.15
N ALA A 48 15.05 19.08 -13.69
CA ALA A 48 16.40 19.54 -14.03
C ALA A 48 16.96 18.83 -15.27
N GLY A 49 16.20 17.89 -15.85
CA GLY A 49 16.59 17.13 -17.03
C GLY A 49 17.50 15.93 -16.72
N HIS A 50 17.66 15.53 -15.47
CA HIS A 50 18.34 14.30 -15.12
C HIS A 50 17.41 13.13 -15.35
N CYS A 51 17.81 12.20 -16.22
CA CYS A 51 17.00 11.03 -16.57
C CYS A 51 17.54 9.74 -15.94
N GLY A 52 16.64 8.83 -15.63
CA GLY A 52 16.96 7.53 -15.06
C GLY A 52 16.17 7.22 -13.79
N GLY A 53 16.32 6.00 -13.32
CA GLY A 53 15.76 5.56 -12.04
C GLY A 53 16.72 5.76 -10.87
N LEU A 54 16.33 5.23 -9.74
CA LEU A 54 17.15 5.22 -8.53
C LEU A 54 18.39 4.32 -8.72
N ALA A 55 19.54 4.79 -8.25
CA ALA A 55 20.80 4.02 -8.32
C ALA A 55 20.61 2.60 -7.76
N GLU A 56 21.30 1.63 -8.35
CA GLU A 56 21.10 0.20 -8.04
C GLU A 56 21.41 -0.16 -6.57
N ASP A 57 22.39 0.50 -5.98
CA ASP A 57 22.82 0.31 -4.59
C ASP A 57 22.06 1.21 -3.58
N ALA A 58 21.18 2.09 -4.07
CA ALA A 58 20.45 3.01 -3.21
C ALA A 58 19.44 2.27 -2.33
N ARG A 59 19.39 2.64 -1.05
CA ARG A 59 18.37 2.21 -0.11
C ARG A 59 17.16 3.13 -0.16
N PHE A 60 15.97 2.55 -0.18
CA PHE A 60 14.73 3.31 -0.23
C PHE A 60 13.64 2.71 0.66
N VAL A 61 12.64 3.52 0.95
CA VAL A 61 11.34 3.09 1.47
C VAL A 61 10.28 3.77 0.61
N ILE A 62 9.38 2.99 0.01
CA ILE A 62 8.16 3.49 -0.64
C ILE A 62 7.07 3.47 0.42
N ALA A 63 6.36 4.59 0.63
CA ALA A 63 5.28 4.67 1.60
C ALA A 63 4.12 5.54 1.09
N GLY A 64 2.92 5.19 1.53
CA GLY A 64 1.71 5.96 1.26
C GLY A 64 0.45 5.11 1.18
N ASP A 65 -0.67 5.77 1.03
CA ASP A 65 -1.90 5.17 0.55
C ASP A 65 -1.75 4.98 -0.98
N LEU A 66 -1.55 3.74 -1.41
CA LEU A 66 -1.41 3.42 -2.84
C LEU A 66 -2.76 3.14 -3.52
N ASN A 67 -3.86 3.24 -2.78
CA ASN A 67 -5.22 3.06 -3.29
C ASN A 67 -5.43 1.78 -4.10
N ASN A 68 -4.68 0.73 -3.83
CA ASN A 68 -4.79 -0.54 -4.55
C ASN A 68 -4.55 -1.72 -3.61
N ASP A 69 -5.59 -2.51 -3.38
CA ASP A 69 -5.52 -3.75 -2.61
C ASP A 69 -5.09 -4.90 -3.55
N PRO A 70 -4.17 -5.79 -3.16
CA PRO A 70 -3.66 -6.84 -4.04
C PRO A 70 -4.67 -7.95 -4.35
N VAL A 71 -5.83 -7.97 -3.71
CA VAL A 71 -6.82 -9.05 -3.81
C VAL A 71 -8.24 -8.54 -4.04
N ASP A 72 -8.59 -7.43 -3.40
CA ASP A 72 -9.96 -6.89 -3.36
C ASP A 72 -10.01 -5.44 -3.86
N GLY A 73 -11.23 -4.91 -4.02
CA GLY A 73 -11.43 -3.55 -4.53
C GLY A 73 -11.47 -3.47 -6.05
N ALA A 74 -11.44 -2.25 -6.57
CA ALA A 74 -11.64 -1.93 -8.00
C ALA A 74 -10.35 -1.70 -8.79
N GLY A 75 -9.18 -1.73 -8.14
CA GLY A 75 -7.90 -1.45 -8.80
C GLY A 75 -7.42 -2.59 -9.71
N HIS A 76 -6.47 -2.26 -10.58
CA HIS A 76 -5.71 -3.26 -11.34
C HIS A 76 -4.69 -3.93 -10.39
N HIS A 77 -5.07 -5.06 -9.83
CA HIS A 77 -4.27 -5.77 -8.80
C HIS A 77 -2.86 -6.11 -9.25
N ASP A 78 -2.64 -6.36 -10.53
CA ASP A 78 -1.32 -6.68 -11.08
C ASP A 78 -0.30 -5.56 -10.82
N ALA A 79 -0.73 -4.29 -10.86
CA ALA A 79 0.16 -3.15 -10.64
C ALA A 79 0.77 -3.17 -9.22
N ILE A 80 -0.04 -3.38 -8.20
CA ILE A 80 0.45 -3.45 -6.81
C ILE A 80 1.20 -4.76 -6.55
N LEU A 81 0.75 -5.88 -7.11
CA LEU A 81 1.43 -7.17 -6.96
C LEU A 81 2.85 -7.12 -7.55
N GLU A 82 3.02 -6.57 -8.76
CA GLU A 82 4.33 -6.40 -9.38
C GLU A 82 5.28 -5.51 -8.54
N LEU A 83 4.75 -4.49 -7.86
CA LEU A 83 5.55 -3.68 -6.94
C LEU A 83 5.91 -4.45 -5.67
N LEU A 84 4.96 -5.16 -5.06
CA LEU A 84 5.19 -5.96 -3.85
C LEU A 84 6.18 -7.11 -4.09
N GLU A 85 6.19 -7.67 -5.30
CA GLU A 85 7.08 -8.76 -5.71
C GLU A 85 8.40 -8.29 -6.33
N HIS A 86 8.58 -6.98 -6.46
CA HIS A 86 9.78 -6.42 -7.08
C HIS A 86 11.07 -6.88 -6.37
N PRO A 87 12.13 -7.31 -7.10
CA PRO A 87 13.35 -7.87 -6.50
C PRO A 87 14.07 -6.93 -5.53
N ARG A 88 13.92 -5.63 -5.67
CA ARG A 88 14.50 -4.64 -4.76
C ARG A 88 13.63 -4.28 -3.57
N VAL A 89 12.38 -4.72 -3.53
CA VAL A 89 11.48 -4.54 -2.37
C VAL A 89 11.69 -5.71 -1.41
N LEU A 90 11.93 -5.39 -0.14
CA LEU A 90 12.13 -6.40 0.90
C LEU A 90 10.81 -7.14 1.15
N ARG A 91 10.80 -8.45 0.87
CA ARG A 91 9.66 -9.31 1.21
C ARG A 91 9.58 -9.49 2.72
N THR A 92 8.60 -8.88 3.33
CA THR A 92 8.34 -8.94 4.77
C THR A 92 7.02 -9.64 5.05
N ALA A 93 6.82 -10.02 6.32
CA ALA A 93 5.47 -10.35 6.75
C ALA A 93 4.56 -9.13 6.57
N THR A 94 3.40 -9.32 5.99
CA THR A 94 2.43 -8.24 5.80
C THR A 94 2.01 -7.66 7.14
N PRO A 95 2.07 -6.33 7.35
CA PRO A 95 1.57 -5.67 8.55
C PRO A 95 0.13 -6.08 8.88
N ARG A 96 -0.18 -6.19 10.15
CA ARG A 96 -1.47 -6.70 10.61
C ARG A 96 -1.95 -6.00 11.86
N SER A 97 -3.26 -6.08 12.11
CA SER A 97 -3.91 -5.57 13.31
C SER A 97 -5.08 -6.42 13.77
N ALA A 98 -5.38 -6.36 15.05
CA ALA A 98 -6.55 -7.01 15.62
C ALA A 98 -7.85 -6.23 15.30
N GLY A 99 -7.79 -4.90 15.23
CA GLY A 99 -8.92 -4.05 14.87
C GLY A 99 -9.38 -4.29 13.43
N GLY A 100 -8.43 -4.31 12.48
CA GLY A 100 -8.73 -4.62 11.08
C GLY A 100 -9.34 -6.01 10.91
N GLU A 101 -8.81 -7.01 11.62
CA GLU A 101 -9.39 -8.36 11.62
C GLU A 101 -10.83 -8.37 12.16
N ALA A 102 -11.10 -7.65 13.25
CA ALA A 102 -12.43 -7.54 13.83
C ALA A 102 -13.40 -6.84 12.87
N LYS A 103 -12.98 -5.72 12.25
CA LYS A 103 -13.79 -4.96 11.28
C LYS A 103 -14.12 -5.79 10.04
N ALA A 104 -13.15 -6.49 9.47
CA ALA A 104 -13.39 -7.35 8.32
C ALA A 104 -14.36 -8.51 8.63
N ARG A 105 -14.29 -9.06 9.84
CA ARG A 105 -15.27 -10.06 10.31
C ARG A 105 -16.68 -9.47 10.48
N GLU A 106 -16.80 -8.25 11.00
CA GLU A 106 -18.07 -7.53 11.09
C GLU A 106 -18.71 -7.40 9.69
N TYR A 107 -17.93 -7.00 8.69
CA TYR A 107 -18.40 -6.91 7.31
C TYR A 107 -18.80 -8.26 6.72
N ALA A 108 -18.06 -9.32 6.98
CA ALA A 108 -18.41 -10.66 6.52
C ALA A 108 -19.76 -11.14 7.10
N VAL A 109 -20.02 -10.86 8.40
CA VAL A 109 -21.33 -11.14 9.03
C VAL A 109 -22.45 -10.33 8.38
N ALA A 110 -22.15 -9.10 7.92
CA ALA A 110 -23.10 -8.26 7.18
C ALA A 110 -23.24 -8.63 5.69
N GLY A 111 -22.58 -9.70 5.23
CA GLY A 111 -22.63 -10.17 3.84
C GLY A 111 -21.69 -9.46 2.88
N ILE A 112 -20.72 -8.70 3.41
CA ILE A 112 -19.68 -8.02 2.61
C ILE A 112 -18.40 -8.87 2.72
N GLU A 113 -18.31 -9.87 1.87
CA GLU A 113 -17.18 -10.80 1.86
C GLU A 113 -16.01 -10.24 1.05
N LYS A 114 -14.80 -10.44 1.59
CA LYS A 114 -13.52 -10.13 0.95
C LYS A 114 -12.68 -11.42 0.87
N ARG A 115 -11.80 -11.49 -0.14
CA ARG A 115 -10.91 -12.63 -0.37
C ARG A 115 -9.57 -12.47 0.34
N GLY A 116 -9.17 -11.21 0.57
CA GLY A 116 -7.93 -10.88 1.28
C GLY A 116 -7.96 -11.28 2.75
N ALA A 117 -6.78 -11.38 3.36
CA ALA A 117 -6.66 -11.76 4.77
C ALA A 117 -7.18 -10.63 5.68
N PRO A 118 -8.18 -10.91 6.54
CA PRO A 118 -8.84 -9.90 7.36
C PRO A 118 -7.90 -9.04 8.21
N ALA A 119 -6.84 -9.62 8.74
CA ALA A 119 -5.90 -8.92 9.60
C ALA A 119 -4.99 -7.92 8.86
N HIS A 120 -4.96 -7.94 7.52
CA HIS A 120 -4.07 -7.12 6.72
C HIS A 120 -4.69 -5.81 6.22
N VAL A 121 -5.99 -5.61 6.44
CA VAL A 121 -6.67 -4.37 6.04
C VAL A 121 -6.10 -3.17 6.81
N THR A 122 -6.01 -2.04 6.13
CA THR A 122 -5.44 -0.81 6.67
C THR A 122 -6.45 0.33 6.76
N GLY A 123 -7.63 0.16 6.17
CA GLY A 123 -8.68 1.18 6.20
C GLY A 123 -10.09 0.59 6.15
N ASP A 124 -11.06 1.39 6.61
CA ASP A 124 -12.50 1.11 6.65
C ASP A 124 -13.26 2.13 5.78
N PHE A 125 -13.74 1.68 4.63
CA PHE A 125 -14.40 2.53 3.63
C PHE A 125 -15.93 2.34 3.60
N GLY A 126 -16.49 1.91 4.71
CA GLY A 126 -17.93 1.74 4.90
C GLY A 126 -18.52 0.56 4.14
N ALA A 127 -19.83 0.34 4.34
CA ALA A 127 -20.53 -0.86 3.89
C ALA A 127 -20.55 -1.07 2.37
N LYS A 128 -20.30 -0.04 1.56
CA LYS A 128 -20.26 -0.20 0.09
C LYS A 128 -18.94 -0.76 -0.42
N VAL A 129 -17.85 -0.43 0.25
CA VAL A 129 -16.50 -0.80 -0.16
C VAL A 129 -15.92 -1.86 0.77
N GLY A 130 -16.21 -1.78 2.08
CA GLY A 130 -15.65 -2.65 3.11
C GLY A 130 -14.26 -2.21 3.55
N ALA A 131 -13.57 -3.09 4.26
CA ALA A 131 -12.20 -2.87 4.67
C ALA A 131 -11.22 -3.38 3.61
N LEU A 132 -10.16 -2.60 3.33
CA LEU A 132 -9.14 -2.89 2.31
C LEU A 132 -7.73 -2.63 2.85
N ARG A 133 -6.72 -3.20 2.17
CA ARG A 133 -5.31 -2.89 2.37
C ARG A 133 -4.86 -1.88 1.31
N LEU A 134 -4.81 -0.61 1.66
CA LEU A 134 -4.42 0.46 0.73
C LEU A 134 -3.13 1.17 1.12
N ASP A 135 -2.72 1.06 2.40
CA ASP A 135 -1.57 1.75 2.97
C ASP A 135 -0.36 0.82 3.07
N TYR A 136 0.77 1.31 2.63
CA TYR A 136 1.99 0.53 2.49
C TYR A 136 3.21 1.25 3.04
N VAL A 137 4.14 0.46 3.60
CA VAL A 137 5.52 0.84 3.87
C VAL A 137 6.40 -0.28 3.34
N LEU A 138 7.09 -0.02 2.22
CA LEU A 138 7.82 -1.00 1.44
C LEU A 138 9.32 -0.66 1.43
N PRO A 139 10.10 -1.18 2.37
CA PRO A 139 11.54 -0.97 2.40
C PRO A 139 12.25 -1.74 1.29
N SER A 140 13.40 -1.24 0.86
CA SER A 140 14.28 -1.95 -0.06
C SER A 140 14.97 -3.14 0.61
N VAL A 141 15.41 -4.10 -0.21
CA VAL A 141 16.38 -5.11 0.23
C VAL A 141 17.63 -4.43 0.82
N GLY A 142 18.31 -5.10 1.75
CA GLY A 142 19.45 -4.55 2.48
C GLY A 142 19.09 -3.94 3.84
N PHE A 143 17.80 -3.84 4.17
CA PHE A 143 17.33 -3.67 5.55
C PHE A 143 16.98 -5.03 6.17
N ALA A 144 17.06 -5.11 7.49
CA ALA A 144 16.46 -6.17 8.26
C ALA A 144 15.20 -5.64 8.95
N LEU A 145 14.07 -6.34 8.82
CA LEU A 145 12.84 -6.02 9.52
C LEU A 145 12.96 -6.42 10.99
N ALA A 146 12.74 -5.48 11.91
CA ALA A 146 12.67 -5.73 13.34
C ALA A 146 11.25 -5.86 13.86
N GLY A 147 10.29 -5.19 13.21
CA GLY A 147 8.87 -5.25 13.52
C GLY A 147 8.03 -4.57 12.46
N SER A 148 6.74 -4.88 12.44
CA SER A 148 5.75 -4.19 11.59
C SER A 148 4.35 -4.38 12.14
N GLY A 149 3.44 -3.47 11.82
CA GLY A 149 2.04 -3.58 12.20
C GLY A 149 1.18 -2.49 11.57
N VAL A 150 -0.12 -2.63 11.81
CA VAL A 150 -1.10 -1.57 11.61
C VAL A 150 -1.60 -1.14 12.97
N HIS A 151 -1.51 0.14 13.28
CA HIS A 151 -2.06 0.68 14.53
C HIS A 151 -3.58 0.79 14.41
N TRP A 152 -4.22 -0.33 14.62
CA TRP A 152 -5.68 -0.47 14.67
C TRP A 152 -6.00 -1.41 15.83
N PRO A 153 -6.15 -0.87 17.04
CA PRO A 153 -6.44 -1.66 18.25
C PRO A 153 -7.76 -2.44 18.13
N ALA A 154 -7.85 -3.53 18.86
CA ALA A 154 -9.08 -4.33 18.91
C ALA A 154 -10.24 -3.53 19.56
N PRO A 155 -11.50 -3.84 19.21
CA PRO A 155 -12.65 -3.28 19.94
C PRO A 155 -12.53 -3.56 21.44
N GLY A 156 -12.69 -2.49 22.25
CA GLY A 156 -12.56 -2.57 23.71
C GLY A 156 -11.14 -2.35 24.25
N ASP A 157 -10.14 -2.22 23.39
CA ASP A 157 -8.82 -1.74 23.78
C ASP A 157 -8.89 -0.25 24.18
N PRO A 158 -8.24 0.19 25.28
CA PRO A 158 -8.21 1.60 25.66
C PRO A 158 -7.71 2.54 24.55
N ASP A 159 -6.83 2.07 23.70
CA ASP A 159 -6.26 2.85 22.59
C ASP A 159 -7.16 2.89 21.34
N ALA A 160 -8.28 2.16 21.32
CA ALA A 160 -9.20 2.15 20.17
C ALA A 160 -9.75 3.55 19.87
N VAL A 161 -9.92 4.41 20.88
CA VAL A 161 -10.38 5.80 20.73
C VAL A 161 -9.47 6.62 19.79
N PHE A 162 -8.19 6.30 19.70
CA PHE A 162 -7.25 7.01 18.82
C PHE A 162 -7.34 6.54 17.36
N ALA A 163 -7.95 5.38 17.11
CA ALA A 163 -8.15 4.84 15.76
C ALA A 163 -9.41 5.39 15.07
N ASP A 164 -10.34 6.01 15.83
CA ASP A 164 -11.62 6.49 15.30
C ASP A 164 -11.51 7.84 14.54
N GLY A 165 -10.33 8.45 14.50
CA GLY A 165 -10.10 9.76 13.89
C GLY A 165 -9.98 9.76 12.36
N SER A 166 -9.86 8.59 11.73
CA SER A 166 -9.66 8.42 10.29
C SER A 166 -10.19 7.08 9.82
N ASP A 167 -10.57 6.99 8.56
CA ASP A 167 -10.87 5.74 7.85
C ASP A 167 -9.60 4.97 7.44
N HIS A 168 -8.41 5.59 7.56
CA HIS A 168 -7.11 4.95 7.42
C HIS A 168 -6.42 4.76 8.78
N HIS A 169 -5.61 3.70 8.88
CA HIS A 169 -4.87 3.35 10.10
C HIS A 169 -3.37 3.30 9.82
N LEU A 170 -2.58 3.83 10.76
CA LEU A 170 -1.13 3.95 10.65
C LEU A 170 -0.46 2.59 10.40
N VAL A 171 0.22 2.47 9.28
CA VAL A 171 1.11 1.33 8.98
C VAL A 171 2.54 1.70 9.38
N TRP A 172 3.21 0.80 10.08
CA TRP A 172 4.59 1.03 10.53
C TRP A 172 5.48 -0.18 10.28
N VAL A 173 6.77 0.09 10.09
CA VAL A 173 7.84 -0.92 10.04
C VAL A 173 9.05 -0.41 10.81
N ASP A 174 9.68 -1.29 11.58
CA ASP A 174 10.96 -1.04 12.25
C ASP A 174 12.07 -1.71 11.45
N LEU A 175 13.07 -0.93 11.05
CA LEU A 175 14.19 -1.36 10.21
C LEU A 175 15.52 -1.27 10.95
N ARG A 176 16.42 -2.22 10.65
CA ARG A 176 17.82 -2.24 11.08
C ARG A 176 18.77 -2.36 9.92
#